data_d17f8a12667a5fab2c2de97be035aeff
#
_entry.id   d17f8a12667a5fab2c2de97be035aeff
#
_cell.length_a   1.000
_cell.length_b   1.000
_cell.length_c   1.000
_cell.angle_alpha   90.00
_cell.angle_beta   90.00
_cell.angle_gamma   90.00
#
_symmetry.space_group_name_H-M   'P 1'
#
loop_
_entity.id
_entity.type
_entity.pdbx_description
1 polymer ?
#
loop_
_entity_poly.entity_id
_entity_poly.type
_entity_poly.pdbx_seq_one_letter_code
_entity_poly.pdbx_strand_id
1 'polypeptide(L)'
;KDLALISYGPIGIIAARAIEKAEAEYNITIAHYDLRFAKPLDTERHDEISTRFDKLITIEDGVKEGGIGSSITDYMNDHKRHLQITRIGTPDNFVEHGTVDQLYHLCGMDEEGICHEIDNLLKEPWQ
;
A
#
# COMPACT_ATOMS: atom_id res chain seq x y z
N LYS A 1 -6.80 0.87 -15.13
CA LYS A 1 -5.73 0.61 -14.18
C LYS A 1 -6.05 -0.64 -13.37
N ASP A 2 -5.03 -1.42 -13.07
CA ASP A 2 -5.23 -2.75 -12.52
C ASP A 2 -5.27 -2.79 -11.01
N LEU A 3 -4.58 -1.88 -10.36
CA LEU A 3 -4.63 -1.77 -8.92
C LEU A 3 -4.23 -0.37 -8.45
N ALA A 4 -4.58 -0.05 -7.22
CA ALA A 4 -4.19 1.22 -6.60
C ALA A 4 -3.21 0.97 -5.46
N LEU A 5 -2.28 1.88 -5.27
CA LEU A 5 -1.36 1.86 -4.14
C LEU A 5 -1.40 3.24 -3.47
N ILE A 6 -1.62 3.24 -2.17
CA ILE A 6 -1.59 4.45 -1.36
C ILE A 6 -0.35 4.38 -0.49
N SER A 7 0.54 5.35 -0.63
CA SER A 7 1.72 5.46 0.22
C SER A 7 1.60 6.67 1.14
N TYR A 8 2.13 6.54 2.34
CA TYR A 8 2.04 7.58 3.35
C TYR A 8 3.43 7.84 3.94
N GLY A 9 3.96 9.04 3.69
CA GLY A 9 5.26 9.46 4.16
C GLY A 9 6.37 9.21 3.15
N PRO A 10 7.64 9.29 3.58
CA PRO A 10 8.80 9.18 2.69
C PRO A 10 8.91 7.85 1.95
N ILE A 11 8.27 6.81 2.45
CA ILE A 11 8.24 5.50 1.80
C ILE A 11 7.66 5.58 0.38
N GLY A 12 6.94 6.65 0.05
CA GLY A 12 6.39 6.87 -1.27
C GLY A 12 7.43 6.87 -2.38
N ILE A 13 8.66 7.27 -2.08
CA ILE A 13 9.76 7.28 -3.07
C ILE A 13 10.11 5.85 -3.46
N ILE A 14 10.21 4.97 -2.48
CA ILE A 14 10.52 3.55 -2.71
C ILE A 14 9.34 2.89 -3.43
N ALA A 15 8.12 3.21 -3.01
CA ALA A 15 6.91 2.71 -3.64
C ALA A 15 6.85 3.09 -5.11
N ALA A 16 7.21 4.33 -5.46
CA ALA A 16 7.22 4.78 -6.85
C ALA A 16 8.18 3.96 -7.71
N ARG A 17 9.35 3.62 -7.19
CA ARG A 17 10.32 2.78 -7.89
C ARG A 17 9.80 1.36 -8.08
N ALA A 18 9.18 0.81 -7.04
CA ALA A 18 8.60 -0.52 -7.11
C ALA A 18 7.47 -0.58 -8.14
N ILE A 19 6.65 0.46 -8.20
CA ILE A 19 5.56 0.55 -9.17
C ILE A 19 6.11 0.56 -10.59
N GLU A 20 7.11 1.37 -10.88
CA GLU A 20 7.73 1.41 -12.21
C GLU A 20 8.22 0.04 -12.64
N LYS A 21 8.89 -0.64 -11.73
CA LYS A 21 9.44 -1.97 -11.97
C LYS A 21 8.34 -2.99 -12.24
N ALA A 22 7.28 -2.97 -11.42
CA ALA A 22 6.17 -3.88 -11.55
C ALA A 22 5.37 -3.62 -12.84
N GLU A 23 5.15 -2.37 -13.19
CA GLU A 23 4.44 -2.01 -14.42
C GLU A 23 5.18 -2.53 -15.65
N ALA A 24 6.50 -2.41 -15.65
CA ALA A 24 7.31 -2.90 -16.76
C ALA A 24 7.32 -4.44 -16.82
N GLU A 25 7.44 -5.09 -15.67
CA GLU A 25 7.54 -6.55 -15.60
C GLU A 25 6.23 -7.25 -15.92
N TYR A 26 5.12 -6.73 -15.42
CA TYR A 26 3.82 -7.39 -15.54
C TYR A 26 2.92 -6.78 -16.60
N ASN A 27 3.36 -5.73 -17.25
CA ASN A 27 2.59 -5.02 -18.27
C ASN A 27 1.22 -4.57 -17.74
N ILE A 28 1.24 -3.94 -16.56
CA ILE A 28 0.04 -3.45 -15.87
C ILE A 28 0.17 -1.97 -15.61
N THR A 29 -0.92 -1.36 -15.16
CA THR A 29 -0.94 0.04 -14.75
C THR A 29 -1.39 0.14 -13.30
N ILE A 30 -0.62 0.86 -12.49
CA ILE A 30 -0.88 1.04 -11.06
C ILE A 30 -1.11 2.52 -10.78
N ALA A 31 -2.22 2.84 -10.13
CA ALA A 31 -2.49 4.20 -9.68
C ALA A 31 -1.80 4.43 -8.34
N HIS A 32 -0.93 5.43 -8.25
CA HIS A 32 -0.21 5.74 -7.03
C HIS A 32 -0.75 7.02 -6.40
N TYR A 33 -1.30 6.88 -5.20
CA TYR A 33 -1.76 8.01 -4.38
C TYR A 33 -0.69 8.26 -3.31
N ASP A 34 0.19 9.21 -3.59
CA ASP A 34 1.35 9.50 -2.74
C ASP A 34 0.98 10.58 -1.72
N LEU A 35 0.75 10.16 -0.48
CA LEU A 35 0.39 11.05 0.62
C LEU A 35 1.64 11.36 1.45
N ARG A 36 2.17 12.56 1.29
CA ARG A 36 3.41 12.95 1.97
C ARG A 36 3.18 13.53 3.36
N PHE A 37 1.95 13.95 3.65
CA PHE A 37 1.60 14.60 4.91
C PHE A 37 0.54 13.80 5.64
N ALA A 38 0.48 14.01 6.97
CA ALA A 38 -0.43 13.28 7.85
C ALA A 38 -1.89 13.76 7.68
N LYS A 39 -2.43 13.59 6.48
CA LYS A 39 -3.84 13.88 6.22
C LYS A 39 -4.53 12.63 5.76
N PRO A 40 -5.63 12.22 6.39
CA PRO A 40 -6.41 11.12 5.88
C PRO A 40 -6.97 11.47 4.51
N LEU A 41 -7.21 10.46 3.69
CA LEU A 41 -7.91 10.67 2.44
C LEU A 41 -9.33 11.16 2.74
N ASP A 42 -9.84 12.07 1.92
CA ASP A 42 -11.20 12.52 2.06
C ASP A 42 -12.18 11.45 1.53
N THR A 43 -13.44 11.62 1.84
CA THR A 43 -14.50 10.68 1.47
C THR A 43 -14.57 10.50 -0.05
N GLU A 44 -14.44 11.61 -0.78
CA GLU A 44 -14.50 11.59 -2.24
C GLU A 44 -13.40 10.70 -2.83
N ARG A 45 -12.19 10.79 -2.28
CA ARG A 45 -11.06 9.98 -2.76
C ARG A 45 -11.24 8.50 -2.42
N HIS A 46 -11.78 8.20 -1.25
CA HIS A 46 -12.10 6.82 -0.88
C HIS A 46 -13.11 6.22 -1.86
N ASP A 47 -14.15 6.99 -2.18
CA ASP A 47 -15.18 6.53 -3.10
C ASP A 47 -14.63 6.32 -4.50
N GLU A 48 -13.77 7.23 -4.98
CA GLU A 48 -13.11 7.08 -6.26
C GLU A 48 -12.32 5.79 -6.35
N ILE A 49 -11.52 5.50 -5.33
CA ILE A 49 -10.70 4.29 -5.30
C ILE A 49 -11.58 3.05 -5.28
N SER A 50 -12.62 3.04 -4.46
CA SER A 50 -13.48 1.87 -4.31
C SER A 50 -14.32 1.56 -5.56
N THR A 51 -14.59 2.56 -6.39
CA THR A 51 -15.37 2.37 -7.62
C THR A 51 -14.49 2.00 -8.82
N ARG A 52 -13.21 2.34 -8.79
CA ARG A 52 -12.32 2.13 -9.92
C ARG A 52 -11.43 0.91 -9.81
N PHE A 53 -11.23 0.41 -8.60
CA PHE A 53 -10.28 -0.67 -8.35
C PHE A 53 -10.91 -1.74 -7.47
N ASP A 54 -10.47 -2.99 -7.70
CA ASP A 54 -10.83 -4.12 -6.84
C ASP A 54 -9.71 -4.45 -5.87
N LYS A 55 -8.50 -4.00 -6.14
CA LYS A 55 -7.31 -4.32 -5.36
C LYS A 55 -6.59 -3.06 -4.95
N LEU A 56 -6.15 -3.03 -3.69
CA LEU A 56 -5.51 -1.87 -3.10
C LEU A 56 -4.36 -2.31 -2.21
N ILE A 57 -3.23 -1.60 -2.32
CA ILE A 57 -2.13 -1.75 -1.40
C ILE A 57 -1.98 -0.44 -0.64
N THR A 58 -1.86 -0.52 0.69
CA THR A 58 -1.48 0.64 1.50
C THR A 58 -0.11 0.40 2.08
N ILE A 59 0.74 1.42 2.04
CA ILE A 59 2.08 1.33 2.60
C ILE A 59 2.41 2.57 3.40
N GLU A 60 2.87 2.37 4.63
CA GLU A 60 3.20 3.48 5.52
C GLU A 60 4.42 3.16 6.37
N ASP A 61 5.19 4.21 6.65
CA ASP A 61 6.36 4.13 7.53
C ASP A 61 5.90 4.38 8.95
N GLY A 62 5.31 3.37 9.54
CA GLY A 62 4.76 3.46 10.88
C GLY A 62 4.03 2.18 11.24
N VAL A 63 3.27 2.25 12.32
CA VAL A 63 2.58 1.08 12.86
C VAL A 63 1.46 0.64 11.92
N LYS A 64 1.49 -0.61 11.53
CA LYS A 64 0.53 -1.22 10.62
C LYS A 64 -0.90 -1.19 11.19
N GLU A 65 -1.03 -1.45 12.49
CA GLU A 65 -2.30 -1.41 13.18
C GLU A 65 -2.56 -0.01 13.72
N GLY A 66 -3.76 0.51 13.50
CA GLY A 66 -4.13 1.86 13.93
C GLY A 66 -3.61 2.97 13.02
N GLY A 67 -2.93 2.63 11.92
CA GLY A 67 -2.43 3.60 10.97
C GLY A 67 -3.41 3.87 9.84
N ILE A 68 -2.90 4.46 8.76
CA ILE A 68 -3.73 4.87 7.64
C ILE A 68 -4.37 3.66 6.92
N GLY A 69 -3.64 2.54 6.87
CA GLY A 69 -4.17 1.32 6.27
C GLY A 69 -5.40 0.81 7.02
N SER A 70 -5.35 0.85 8.35
CA SER A 70 -6.48 0.47 9.19
C SER A 70 -7.67 1.41 8.99
N SER A 71 -7.43 2.71 8.94
CA SER A 71 -8.49 3.70 8.71
C SER A 71 -9.19 3.49 7.38
N ILE A 72 -8.42 3.22 6.34
CA ILE A 72 -8.96 2.97 5.00
C ILE A 72 -9.76 1.68 4.98
N THR A 73 -9.24 0.61 5.61
CA THR A 73 -9.93 -0.67 5.67
C THR A 73 -11.28 -0.52 6.41
N ASP A 74 -11.27 0.20 7.53
CA ASP A 74 -12.49 0.43 8.30
C ASP A 74 -13.51 1.23 7.49
N TYR A 75 -13.07 2.25 6.77
CA TYR A 75 -13.96 3.04 5.92
C TYR A 75 -14.62 2.15 4.86
N MET A 76 -13.83 1.32 4.18
CA MET A 76 -14.35 0.45 3.12
C MET A 76 -15.38 -0.54 3.69
N ASN A 77 -15.09 -1.12 4.86
CA ASN A 77 -16.00 -2.04 5.52
C ASN A 77 -17.29 -1.34 5.95
N ASP A 78 -17.19 -0.16 6.55
CA ASP A 78 -18.34 0.59 7.04
C ASP A 78 -19.28 1.00 5.91
N HIS A 79 -18.73 1.25 4.73
CA HIS A 79 -19.50 1.67 3.57
C HIS A 79 -19.79 0.51 2.61
N LYS A 80 -19.52 -0.72 3.05
CA LYS A 80 -19.78 -1.95 2.29
C LYS A 80 -19.10 -1.96 0.92
N ARG A 81 -17.88 -1.41 0.88
CA ARG A 81 -17.03 -1.43 -0.32
C ARG A 81 -16.21 -2.71 -0.29
N HIS A 82 -16.16 -3.40 -1.40
CA HIS A 82 -15.45 -4.69 -1.50
C HIS A 82 -14.14 -4.51 -2.25
N LEU A 83 -13.06 -4.33 -1.49
CA LEU A 83 -11.71 -4.25 -2.03
C LEU A 83 -10.86 -5.31 -1.38
N GLN A 84 -9.98 -5.92 -2.16
CA GLN A 84 -8.94 -6.78 -1.63
C GLN A 84 -7.78 -5.86 -1.23
N ILE A 85 -7.53 -5.73 0.07
CA ILE A 85 -6.57 -4.76 0.60
C ILE A 85 -5.38 -5.47 1.22
N THR A 86 -4.18 -5.11 0.77
CA THR A 86 -2.93 -5.53 1.39
C THR A 86 -2.32 -4.33 2.09
N ARG A 87 -2.01 -4.49 3.38
CA ARG A 87 -1.43 -3.42 4.19
C ARG A 87 0.02 -3.73 4.48
N ILE A 88 0.90 -2.80 4.17
CA ILE A 88 2.33 -2.91 4.42
C ILE A 88 2.72 -1.80 5.38
N GLY A 89 3.42 -2.15 6.44
CA GLY A 89 3.87 -1.19 7.43
C GLY A 89 4.83 -1.84 8.42
N THR A 90 5.46 -1.03 9.25
CA THR A 90 6.32 -1.55 10.29
C THR A 90 5.47 -2.12 11.42
N PRO A 91 5.88 -3.25 12.02
CA PRO A 91 5.13 -3.83 13.14
C PRO A 91 5.39 -3.04 14.43
N ASP A 92 4.52 -3.21 15.43
CA ASP A 92 4.67 -2.58 16.73
C ASP A 92 6.00 -2.93 17.42
N ASN A 93 6.47 -4.14 17.18
CA ASN A 93 7.68 -4.66 17.82
C ASN A 93 8.87 -4.61 16.87
N PHE A 94 9.12 -3.46 16.27
CA PHE A 94 10.26 -3.37 15.37
C PHE A 94 11.57 -3.45 16.15
N VAL A 95 12.60 -4.00 15.50
CA VAL A 95 13.92 -4.16 16.10
C VAL A 95 14.64 -2.81 16.07
N GLU A 96 15.10 -2.37 17.24
CA GLU A 96 15.77 -1.07 17.37
C GLU A 96 17.14 -0.99 16.73
N HIS A 97 17.71 -2.12 16.33
CA HIS A 97 19.07 -2.18 15.83
C HIS A 97 19.10 -2.41 14.33
N GLY A 98 19.88 -1.61 13.64
CA GLY A 98 20.06 -1.70 12.21
C GLY A 98 19.77 -0.39 11.49
N THR A 99 20.07 -0.35 10.23
CA THR A 99 19.79 0.81 9.39
C THR A 99 18.33 0.83 8.97
N VAL A 100 17.87 1.97 8.47
CA VAL A 100 16.52 2.11 7.92
C VAL A 100 16.31 1.12 6.77
N ASP A 101 17.33 0.98 5.90
CA ASP A 101 17.26 0.05 4.79
C ASP A 101 17.10 -1.39 5.25
N GLN A 102 17.80 -1.79 6.29
CA GLN A 102 17.67 -3.13 6.87
C GLN A 102 16.29 -3.36 7.45
N LEU A 103 15.75 -2.36 8.15
CA LEU A 103 14.41 -2.45 8.72
C LEU A 103 13.38 -2.59 7.62
N TYR A 104 13.47 -1.79 6.57
CA TYR A 104 12.55 -1.86 5.44
C TYR A 104 12.59 -3.23 4.77
N HIS A 105 13.79 -3.78 4.60
CA HIS A 105 13.94 -5.12 4.01
C HIS A 105 13.23 -6.18 4.86
N LEU A 106 13.44 -6.14 6.18
CA LEU A 106 12.81 -7.09 7.10
C LEU A 106 11.28 -6.99 7.10
N CYS A 107 10.75 -5.80 6.90
CA CYS A 107 9.31 -5.56 6.90
C CYS A 107 8.67 -5.70 5.52
N GLY A 108 9.45 -6.02 4.49
CA GLY A 108 8.96 -6.10 3.12
C GLY A 108 8.61 -4.74 2.53
N MET A 109 9.25 -3.68 3.02
CA MET A 109 9.00 -2.30 2.62
C MET A 109 10.05 -1.74 1.66
N ASP A 110 11.02 -2.55 1.26
CA ASP A 110 11.95 -2.15 0.23
C ASP A 110 11.33 -2.38 -1.15
N GLU A 111 12.03 -1.95 -2.18
CA GLU A 111 11.55 -2.06 -3.56
C GLU A 111 11.18 -3.50 -3.92
N GLU A 112 12.04 -4.45 -3.55
CA GLU A 112 11.84 -5.87 -3.81
C GLU A 112 10.60 -6.40 -3.08
N GLY A 113 10.44 -6.06 -1.80
CA GLY A 113 9.32 -6.51 -1.00
C GLY A 113 7.98 -5.96 -1.51
N ILE A 114 7.96 -4.71 -1.92
CA ILE A 114 6.76 -4.10 -2.47
C ILE A 114 6.38 -4.76 -3.80
N CYS A 115 7.36 -5.02 -4.66
CA CYS A 115 7.12 -5.73 -5.92
C CYS A 115 6.55 -7.13 -5.65
N HIS A 116 7.07 -7.81 -4.63
CA HIS A 116 6.58 -9.13 -4.24
C HIS A 116 5.11 -9.09 -3.82
N GLU A 117 4.72 -8.09 -3.05
CA GLU A 117 3.33 -7.94 -2.63
C GLU A 117 2.41 -7.58 -3.80
N ILE A 118 2.89 -6.78 -4.75
CA ILE A 118 2.15 -6.50 -5.97
C ILE A 118 1.92 -7.79 -6.75
N ASP A 119 2.96 -8.60 -6.91
CA ASP A 119 2.87 -9.87 -7.61
C ASP A 119 1.86 -10.81 -6.95
N ASN A 120 1.93 -10.94 -5.62
CA ASN A 120 1.00 -11.77 -4.87
C ASN A 120 -0.45 -11.31 -5.06
N LEU A 121 -0.69 -10.01 -4.97
CA LEU A 121 -2.03 -9.47 -5.08
C LEU A 121 -2.61 -9.68 -6.47
N LEU A 122 -1.80 -9.56 -7.51
CA LEU A 122 -2.22 -9.79 -8.88
C LEU A 122 -2.60 -11.25 -9.14
N LYS A 123 -1.94 -12.17 -8.46
CA LYS A 123 -2.19 -13.61 -8.63
C LYS A 123 -3.40 -14.09 -7.85
N GLU A 124 -3.80 -13.38 -6.81
CA GLU A 124 -4.94 -13.78 -6.00
C GLU A 124 -6.24 -13.52 -6.74
N PRO A 125 -7.14 -14.54 -6.85
CA PRO A 125 -8.43 -14.29 -7.47
C PRO A 125 -9.29 -13.40 -6.59
N TRP A 126 -9.99 -12.46 -7.19
CA TRP A 126 -10.95 -11.63 -6.49
C TRP A 126 -12.23 -12.43 -6.23
N GLN A 127 -12.70 -12.39 -5.00
CA GLN A 127 -13.92 -13.12 -4.63
C GLN A 127 -15.04 -12.19 -4.24
#